data_2d356ee1e7916f94bae731702e097fcc
#
_entry.id   2d356ee1e7916f94bae731702e097fcc
#
_cell.length_a   1.000
_cell.length_b   1.000
_cell.length_c   1.000
_cell.angle_alpha   90.00
_cell.angle_beta   90.00
_cell.angle_gamma   90.00
#
_symmetry.space_group_name_H-M   'P 1'
#
loop_
_entity.id
_entity.type
_entity.pdbx_description
1 polymer ?
#
loop_
_entity_poly.entity_id
_entity_poly.type
_entity_poly.pdbx_seq_one_letter_code
_entity_poly.pdbx_strand_id
1 'polypeptide(L)'
;MKTTYNILKKLTIASMMMFAIISCDNEDYLIFTAINEEEVKIQNEFLPVYKLSEQTKSNVMERFVWNEPDFGAPSTITYVFEVSTSSNFSSIDLSSGDISDNNFALSVKSAWDLATSIGLDDDPSTNASDGSPNNSGVLYARVKAFAGTSSTGANSSSTTSKISSVNIEIIEKSLDCEEALISSFGLVGSGTKNGWNGPDESLYKIGDNLYLGAATLSDGVMKIREDNDWAVNYGTGSGGVGTLTPGGFGNDIPTTSGNYIITVDLGNLTYEFKSTDLFGIIGDAAPGGWGSSNDVKLLPDPCANDKYIAQNVPLTKGVIKIRQNNDWGVNYGTGSGGEGTLTLGGFGNDIPVSEAGTYDIEVDLSALTYTLTKK
;
A
#
# COMPACT_ATOMS: atom_id res chain seq x y z
N MET A 1 37.62 97.08 -0.22
CA MET A 1 37.51 95.93 0.68
C MET A 1 36.19 95.15 0.51
N LYS A 2 35.02 95.75 0.36
CA LYS A 2 33.75 94.96 0.21
C LYS A 2 33.61 94.22 -1.09
N THR A 3 34.18 94.72 -2.16
CA THR A 3 34.09 94.10 -3.52
C THR A 3 34.94 92.79 -3.64
N THR A 4 36.14 92.83 -3.09
CA THR A 4 37.05 91.66 -3.06
C THR A 4 36.52 90.49 -2.20
N TYR A 5 35.87 90.84 -1.07
CA TYR A 5 35.26 89.88 -0.18
C TYR A 5 34.07 89.17 -0.83
N ASN A 6 33.26 89.85 -1.62
CA ASN A 6 32.14 89.26 -2.36
C ASN A 6 32.58 88.37 -3.55
N ILE A 7 33.70 88.68 -4.16
CA ILE A 7 34.29 87.84 -5.22
C ILE A 7 34.89 86.57 -4.65
N LEU A 8 35.57 86.68 -3.47
CA LEU A 8 36.14 85.50 -2.81
C LEU A 8 35.02 84.52 -2.34
N LYS A 9 33.92 85.12 -1.78
CA LYS A 9 32.78 84.36 -1.30
C LYS A 9 32.02 83.63 -2.43
N LYS A 10 31.95 84.31 -3.61
CA LYS A 10 31.38 83.62 -4.83
C LYS A 10 32.28 82.59 -5.37
N LEU A 11 33.62 82.73 -5.36
CA LEU A 11 34.58 81.70 -5.80
C LEU A 11 34.60 80.51 -4.85
N THR A 12 34.48 80.71 -3.50
CA THR A 12 34.41 79.61 -2.57
C THR A 12 33.10 78.80 -2.71
N ILE A 13 31.98 79.52 -2.92
CA ILE A 13 30.69 78.83 -3.14
C ILE A 13 30.69 78.05 -4.48
N ALA A 14 31.27 78.66 -5.55
CA ALA A 14 31.41 77.94 -6.86
C ALA A 14 32.37 76.75 -6.79
N SER A 15 33.46 76.86 -6.00
CA SER A 15 34.37 75.74 -5.76
C SER A 15 33.73 74.64 -4.89
N MET A 16 32.92 75.03 -3.91
CA MET A 16 32.17 74.06 -3.12
C MET A 16 31.05 73.38 -3.88
N MET A 17 30.39 74.08 -4.82
CA MET A 17 29.41 73.47 -5.72
C MET A 17 30.08 72.57 -6.76
N MET A 18 31.32 72.81 -7.19
CA MET A 18 32.03 72.01 -8.14
C MET A 18 32.55 70.69 -7.55
N PHE A 19 32.78 70.64 -6.21
CA PHE A 19 33.11 69.41 -5.50
C PHE A 19 31.88 68.54 -5.19
N ALA A 20 30.67 69.12 -5.18
CA ALA A 20 29.44 68.36 -4.92
C ALA A 20 28.91 67.56 -6.13
N ILE A 21 29.45 67.76 -7.31
CA ILE A 21 29.05 67.03 -8.54
C ILE A 21 30.08 65.96 -8.98
N ILE A 22 31.11 65.67 -8.19
CA ILE A 22 32.08 64.61 -8.47
C ILE A 22 31.87 63.43 -7.46
N SER A 23 30.79 63.44 -6.72
CA SER A 23 30.31 62.21 -6.08
C SER A 23 29.38 61.50 -7.05
N CYS A 24 29.90 61.14 -8.23
CA CYS A 24 29.42 59.96 -8.89
C CYS A 24 30.01 58.81 -8.05
N ASP A 25 29.28 58.31 -7.12
CA ASP A 25 29.48 56.97 -6.64
C ASP A 25 29.43 56.08 -7.88
N ASN A 26 30.58 55.61 -8.34
CA ASN A 26 30.63 54.36 -9.01
C ASN A 26 30.21 53.35 -7.94
N GLU A 27 28.91 53.20 -7.72
CA GLU A 27 28.42 51.97 -7.19
C GLU A 27 28.83 50.93 -8.25
N ASP A 28 29.94 50.25 -7.98
CA ASP A 28 30.26 49.00 -8.66
C ASP A 28 29.12 48.06 -8.30
N TYR A 29 28.04 48.12 -9.08
CA TYR A 29 27.00 47.13 -9.05
C TYR A 29 27.70 45.80 -9.39
N LEU A 30 27.93 44.96 -8.37
CA LEU A 30 28.32 43.59 -8.58
C LEU A 30 27.19 42.91 -9.33
N ILE A 31 27.33 42.90 -10.67
CA ILE A 31 26.39 42.16 -11.51
C ILE A 31 26.80 40.71 -11.46
N PHE A 32 26.08 39.93 -10.66
CA PHE A 32 26.18 38.48 -10.66
C PHE A 32 25.43 37.97 -11.88
N THR A 33 26.13 37.28 -12.77
CA THR A 33 25.51 36.53 -13.83
C THR A 33 25.51 35.07 -13.42
N ALA A 34 24.32 34.51 -13.18
CA ALA A 34 24.21 33.08 -12.86
C ALA A 34 24.72 32.25 -14.03
N ILE A 35 25.72 31.45 -13.79
CA ILE A 35 26.30 30.49 -14.74
C ILE A 35 26.22 29.10 -14.07
N ASN A 36 26.22 28.05 -14.88
CA ASN A 36 26.23 26.70 -14.35
C ASN A 36 27.67 26.26 -14.10
N GLU A 37 28.14 26.37 -12.86
CA GLU A 37 29.50 25.94 -12.45
C GLU A 37 29.50 24.47 -12.02
N GLU A 38 28.42 23.98 -11.38
CA GLU A 38 28.24 22.59 -11.02
C GLU A 38 26.86 22.07 -11.45
N GLU A 39 26.83 20.94 -12.13
CA GLU A 39 25.58 20.31 -12.58
C GLU A 39 24.83 19.65 -11.41
N VAL A 40 23.51 19.67 -11.47
CA VAL A 40 22.68 18.84 -10.60
C VAL A 40 22.82 17.36 -10.99
N LYS A 41 22.94 16.48 -9.98
CA LYS A 41 23.12 15.04 -10.17
C LYS A 41 22.28 14.28 -9.15
N ILE A 42 21.50 13.31 -9.60
CA ILE A 42 20.87 12.34 -8.71
C ILE A 42 21.96 11.46 -8.09
N GLN A 43 21.91 11.30 -6.76
CA GLN A 43 22.95 10.64 -5.95
C GLN A 43 22.56 9.25 -5.48
N ASN A 44 21.35 8.77 -5.83
CA ASN A 44 20.86 7.48 -5.41
C ASN A 44 21.65 6.32 -6.01
N GLU A 45 21.85 5.28 -5.22
CA GLU A 45 22.13 3.93 -5.68
C GLU A 45 20.80 3.17 -5.72
N PHE A 46 20.32 2.87 -6.92
CA PHE A 46 19.01 2.23 -7.11
C PHE A 46 19.08 0.73 -6.88
N LEU A 47 17.98 0.16 -6.40
CA LEU A 47 17.81 -1.29 -6.38
C LEU A 47 17.83 -1.86 -7.81
N PRO A 48 18.26 -3.12 -7.98
CA PRO A 48 18.22 -3.78 -9.28
C PRO A 48 16.82 -3.78 -9.91
N VAL A 49 15.78 -3.93 -9.07
CA VAL A 49 14.36 -3.89 -9.45
C VAL A 49 13.53 -3.44 -8.24
N TYR A 50 12.60 -2.53 -8.45
CA TYR A 50 11.58 -2.15 -7.46
C TYR A 50 10.30 -2.94 -7.71
N LYS A 51 9.90 -3.74 -6.74
CA LYS A 51 8.68 -4.52 -6.81
C LYS A 51 7.49 -3.68 -6.37
N LEU A 52 6.50 -3.56 -7.26
CA LEU A 52 5.28 -2.81 -7.05
C LEU A 52 4.14 -3.80 -6.77
N SER A 53 3.39 -3.57 -5.69
CA SER A 53 2.21 -4.37 -5.39
C SER A 53 1.04 -3.47 -5.02
N GLU A 54 -0.18 -3.95 -5.22
CA GLU A 54 -1.42 -3.28 -4.82
C GLU A 54 -1.37 -2.85 -3.35
N GLN A 55 -0.81 -3.71 -2.50
CA GLN A 55 -0.76 -3.56 -1.05
C GLN A 55 0.20 -2.49 -0.56
N THR A 56 1.19 -2.16 -1.38
CA THR A 56 2.24 -1.20 -1.00
C THR A 56 2.04 0.16 -1.65
N LYS A 57 0.92 0.41 -2.33
CA LYS A 57 0.65 1.66 -3.07
C LYS A 57 0.81 2.93 -2.24
N SER A 58 0.49 2.87 -0.95
CA SER A 58 0.67 4.02 -0.04
C SER A 58 2.11 4.29 0.38
N ASN A 59 3.02 3.36 0.12
CA ASN A 59 4.41 3.47 0.53
C ASN A 59 5.22 4.33 -0.45
N VAL A 60 6.33 4.86 0.04
CA VAL A 60 7.36 5.45 -0.82
C VAL A 60 8.10 4.32 -1.53
N MET A 61 8.17 4.36 -2.87
CA MET A 61 8.98 3.44 -3.66
C MET A 61 10.45 3.80 -3.54
N GLU A 62 10.78 5.07 -3.81
CA GLU A 62 12.14 5.60 -3.73
C GLU A 62 12.11 7.08 -3.34
N ARG A 63 13.07 7.52 -2.55
CA ARG A 63 13.33 8.94 -2.30
C ARG A 63 14.54 9.36 -3.11
N PHE A 64 14.30 10.02 -4.21
CA PHE A 64 15.35 10.61 -5.04
C PHE A 64 15.99 11.78 -4.31
N VAL A 65 17.31 11.80 -4.29
CA VAL A 65 18.13 12.84 -3.63
C VAL A 65 19.17 13.32 -4.64
N TRP A 66 19.44 14.61 -4.64
CA TRP A 66 20.45 15.22 -5.52
C TRP A 66 21.29 16.26 -4.81
N ASN A 67 22.44 16.62 -5.40
CA ASN A 67 23.27 17.71 -4.90
C ASN A 67 22.65 19.06 -5.24
N GLU A 68 22.99 20.06 -4.44
CA GLU A 68 22.72 21.46 -4.78
C GLU A 68 23.74 21.89 -5.86
N PRO A 69 23.29 22.35 -7.06
CA PRO A 69 24.21 22.85 -8.08
C PRO A 69 24.73 24.25 -7.72
N ASP A 70 25.90 24.60 -8.22
CA ASP A 70 26.44 25.95 -8.09
C ASP A 70 26.19 26.76 -9.37
N PHE A 71 25.51 27.90 -9.21
CA PHE A 71 25.26 28.85 -10.29
C PHE A 71 26.20 30.06 -10.25
N GLY A 72 27.25 30.06 -9.41
CA GLY A 72 28.22 31.16 -9.31
C GLY A 72 27.63 32.48 -8.80
N ALA A 73 26.39 32.47 -8.37
CA ALA A 73 25.69 33.65 -7.86
C ALA A 73 24.77 33.27 -6.66
N PRO A 74 24.68 34.12 -5.63
CA PRO A 74 23.76 33.89 -4.52
C PRO A 74 22.32 33.99 -5.02
N SER A 75 21.68 32.86 -5.27
CA SER A 75 20.31 32.77 -5.75
C SER A 75 19.56 31.65 -5.00
N THR A 76 18.25 31.82 -4.86
CA THR A 76 17.40 30.70 -4.44
C THR A 76 17.38 29.66 -5.56
N ILE A 77 17.59 28.40 -5.20
CA ILE A 77 17.53 27.30 -6.16
C ILE A 77 16.17 26.63 -6.03
N THR A 78 15.54 26.42 -7.18
CA THR A 78 14.28 25.69 -7.29
C THR A 78 14.51 24.48 -8.16
N TYR A 79 13.88 23.37 -7.80
CA TYR A 79 14.00 22.12 -8.53
C TYR A 79 12.66 21.70 -9.11
N VAL A 80 12.73 20.96 -10.22
CA VAL A 80 11.60 20.21 -10.80
C VAL A 80 12.07 18.79 -11.02
N PHE A 81 11.50 17.85 -10.28
CA PHE A 81 11.72 16.43 -10.50
C PHE A 81 10.73 15.92 -11.53
N GLU A 82 11.21 15.20 -12.53
CA GLU A 82 10.41 14.68 -13.63
C GLU A 82 10.62 13.18 -13.80
N VAL A 83 9.53 12.48 -14.12
CA VAL A 83 9.55 11.06 -14.49
C VAL A 83 8.90 10.91 -15.87
N SER A 84 9.48 10.03 -16.68
CA SER A 84 8.98 9.66 -17.99
C SER A 84 8.98 8.13 -18.14
N THR A 85 8.04 7.63 -18.92
CA THR A 85 8.03 6.25 -19.41
C THR A 85 8.88 6.06 -20.68
N SER A 86 9.39 7.15 -21.24
CA SER A 86 10.24 7.16 -22.43
C SER A 86 11.68 7.52 -22.09
N SER A 87 12.65 6.73 -22.57
CA SER A 87 14.08 6.92 -22.30
C SER A 87 14.64 8.25 -22.81
N ASN A 88 14.01 8.86 -23.79
CA ASN A 88 14.41 10.14 -24.37
C ASN A 88 13.59 11.34 -23.85
N PHE A 89 12.72 11.12 -22.83
CA PHE A 89 11.83 12.15 -22.30
C PHE A 89 11.00 12.86 -23.38
N SER A 90 10.45 12.09 -24.34
CA SER A 90 9.53 12.63 -25.34
C SER A 90 8.22 13.14 -24.74
N SER A 91 7.87 12.65 -23.56
CA SER A 91 6.80 13.14 -22.67
C SER A 91 7.32 13.29 -21.24
N ILE A 92 6.67 14.11 -20.45
CA ILE A 92 6.83 14.16 -18.99
C ILE A 92 5.54 13.61 -18.43
N ASP A 93 5.62 12.42 -17.82
CA ASP A 93 4.43 11.69 -17.37
C ASP A 93 4.13 11.96 -15.89
N LEU A 94 5.13 12.44 -15.13
CA LEU A 94 4.99 12.97 -13.78
C LEU A 94 5.95 14.15 -13.57
N SER A 95 5.47 15.20 -12.90
CA SER A 95 6.29 16.34 -12.49
C SER A 95 5.96 16.74 -11.07
N SER A 96 6.98 17.05 -10.27
CA SER A 96 6.81 17.59 -8.92
C SER A 96 6.24 19.01 -8.90
N GLY A 97 6.31 19.75 -10.03
CA GLY A 97 6.27 21.21 -9.99
C GLY A 97 7.50 21.78 -9.28
N ASP A 98 7.48 23.07 -9.00
CA ASP A 98 8.57 23.78 -8.31
C ASP A 98 8.65 23.32 -6.84
N ILE A 99 9.81 22.84 -6.43
CA ILE A 99 10.13 22.46 -5.06
C ILE A 99 11.47 23.09 -4.62
N SER A 100 11.63 23.36 -3.34
CA SER A 100 12.85 23.92 -2.75
C SER A 100 13.78 22.86 -2.15
N ASP A 101 13.23 21.68 -1.84
CA ASP A 101 13.98 20.57 -1.27
C ASP A 101 14.82 19.87 -2.32
N ASN A 102 16.01 19.42 -1.96
CA ASN A 102 16.89 18.64 -2.83
C ASN A 102 16.54 17.13 -2.84
N ASN A 103 15.29 16.81 -2.65
CA ASN A 103 14.77 15.44 -2.72
C ASN A 103 13.30 15.40 -3.13
N PHE A 104 12.88 14.24 -3.66
CA PHE A 104 11.49 13.96 -3.97
C PHE A 104 11.17 12.50 -3.69
N ALA A 105 10.05 12.24 -3.03
CA ALA A 105 9.59 10.89 -2.74
C ALA A 105 8.59 10.43 -3.82
N LEU A 106 9.00 9.47 -4.64
CA LEU A 106 8.11 8.81 -5.59
C LEU A 106 7.37 7.67 -4.86
N SER A 107 6.04 7.71 -4.85
CA SER A 107 5.24 6.65 -4.22
C SER A 107 5.14 5.42 -5.12
N VAL A 108 4.88 4.26 -4.50
CA VAL A 108 4.55 3.03 -5.25
C VAL A 108 3.31 3.25 -6.12
N LYS A 109 2.30 4.00 -5.62
CA LYS A 109 1.12 4.33 -6.41
C LYS A 109 1.47 5.08 -7.69
N SER A 110 2.28 6.13 -7.60
CA SER A 110 2.67 6.92 -8.78
C SER A 110 3.44 6.08 -9.80
N ALA A 111 4.36 5.23 -9.32
CA ALA A 111 5.09 4.30 -10.20
C ALA A 111 4.17 3.26 -10.84
N TRP A 112 3.19 2.73 -10.09
CA TRP A 112 2.17 1.82 -10.59
C TRP A 112 1.31 2.47 -11.70
N ASP A 113 0.81 3.68 -11.45
CA ASP A 113 -0.01 4.41 -12.42
C ASP A 113 0.77 4.66 -13.73
N LEU A 114 2.06 4.97 -13.64
CA LEU A 114 2.95 5.11 -14.80
C LEU A 114 3.17 3.77 -15.50
N ALA A 115 3.42 2.70 -14.76
CA ALA A 115 3.60 1.35 -15.28
C ALA A 115 2.35 0.87 -16.05
N THR A 116 1.17 1.05 -15.47
CA THR A 116 -0.09 0.65 -16.11
C THR A 116 -0.42 1.50 -17.34
N SER A 117 0.00 2.75 -17.38
CA SER A 117 -0.18 3.61 -18.56
C SER A 117 0.56 3.13 -19.81
N ILE A 118 1.60 2.32 -19.64
CA ILE A 118 2.37 1.69 -20.73
C ILE A 118 2.02 0.21 -20.97
N GLY A 119 0.93 -0.28 -20.34
CA GLY A 119 0.40 -1.61 -20.54
C GLY A 119 1.01 -2.70 -19.65
N LEU A 120 1.74 -2.31 -18.59
CA LEU A 120 2.14 -3.27 -17.59
C LEU A 120 0.96 -3.54 -16.65
N ASP A 121 0.78 -4.78 -16.24
CA ASP A 121 -0.26 -5.18 -15.32
C ASP A 121 0.17 -6.31 -14.37
N ASP A 122 -0.73 -6.71 -13.50
CA ASP A 122 -0.55 -7.78 -12.53
C ASP A 122 -1.31 -9.07 -12.91
N ASP A 123 -1.82 -9.17 -14.14
CA ASP A 123 -2.56 -10.32 -14.62
C ASP A 123 -1.60 -11.32 -15.29
N PRO A 124 -1.31 -12.46 -14.65
CA PRO A 124 -0.39 -13.46 -15.18
C PRO A 124 -0.92 -14.17 -16.44
N SER A 125 -2.18 -13.96 -16.82
CA SER A 125 -2.75 -14.48 -18.06
C SER A 125 -2.45 -13.60 -19.28
N THR A 126 -1.97 -12.38 -19.08
CA THR A 126 -1.62 -11.42 -20.12
C THR A 126 -0.11 -11.41 -20.36
N ASN A 127 0.28 -11.19 -21.61
CA ASN A 127 1.69 -11.17 -21.99
C ASN A 127 1.97 -10.01 -22.94
N ALA A 128 3.22 -9.56 -22.96
CA ALA A 128 3.73 -8.67 -23.99
C ALA A 128 3.67 -9.31 -25.36
N SER A 129 3.82 -8.53 -26.41
CA SER A 129 3.72 -9.01 -27.82
C SER A 129 4.76 -10.06 -28.22
N ASP A 130 5.82 -10.20 -27.44
CA ASP A 130 6.87 -11.21 -27.59
C ASP A 130 6.63 -12.50 -26.79
N GLY A 131 5.53 -12.56 -26.03
CA GLY A 131 5.14 -13.69 -25.18
C GLY A 131 5.79 -13.69 -23.79
N SER A 132 6.57 -12.69 -23.44
CA SER A 132 7.07 -12.50 -22.06
C SER A 132 5.97 -11.92 -21.15
N PRO A 133 6.06 -12.10 -19.82
CA PRO A 133 5.18 -11.40 -18.88
C PRO A 133 5.25 -9.89 -19.11
N ASN A 134 4.08 -9.23 -19.11
CA ASN A 134 3.97 -7.77 -19.29
C ASN A 134 4.00 -7.00 -17.95
N ASN A 135 4.67 -7.50 -16.96
CA ASN A 135 4.73 -6.96 -15.60
C ASN A 135 6.01 -6.17 -15.30
N SER A 136 6.97 -6.11 -16.21
CA SER A 136 8.28 -5.49 -15.98
C SER A 136 8.54 -4.35 -16.95
N GLY A 137 9.14 -3.27 -16.46
CA GLY A 137 9.44 -2.09 -17.25
C GLY A 137 10.49 -1.19 -16.64
N VAL A 138 10.70 -0.03 -17.27
CA VAL A 138 11.68 0.96 -16.85
C VAL A 138 11.02 2.32 -16.77
N LEU A 139 11.16 3.00 -15.65
CA LEU A 139 10.87 4.42 -15.50
C LEU A 139 12.17 5.22 -15.61
N TYR A 140 12.07 6.39 -16.17
CA TYR A 140 13.20 7.30 -16.37
C TYR A 140 12.99 8.55 -15.53
N ALA A 141 13.97 8.93 -14.72
CA ALA A 141 13.89 10.06 -13.83
C ALA A 141 15.00 11.07 -14.11
N ARG A 142 14.69 12.34 -13.99
CA ARG A 142 15.67 13.43 -14.01
C ARG A 142 15.22 14.56 -13.10
N VAL A 143 16.16 15.42 -12.73
CA VAL A 143 15.89 16.65 -12.00
C VAL A 143 16.43 17.84 -12.79
N LYS A 144 15.66 18.92 -12.81
CA LYS A 144 16.08 20.22 -13.31
C LYS A 144 16.23 21.16 -12.11
N ALA A 145 17.29 21.95 -12.11
CA ALA A 145 17.51 22.99 -11.12
C ALA A 145 17.59 24.36 -11.82
N PHE A 146 17.04 25.37 -11.19
CA PHE A 146 16.94 26.73 -11.71
C PHE A 146 17.49 27.73 -10.67
N ALA A 147 18.27 28.70 -11.13
CA ALA A 147 18.54 29.88 -10.35
C ALA A 147 17.29 30.79 -10.39
N GLY A 148 16.49 30.74 -9.32
CA GLY A 148 15.15 31.33 -9.25
C GLY A 148 14.06 30.27 -9.38
N THR A 149 13.05 30.48 -10.21
CA THR A 149 11.93 29.53 -10.44
C THR A 149 11.92 29.00 -11.85
N SER A 150 11.25 27.88 -12.10
CA SER A 150 11.13 27.27 -13.44
C SER A 150 10.43 28.18 -14.47
N SER A 151 9.66 29.16 -14.01
CA SER A 151 8.89 30.10 -14.82
C SER A 151 9.62 31.41 -15.14
N THR A 152 10.80 31.65 -14.58
CA THR A 152 11.57 32.88 -14.83
C THR A 152 12.30 32.76 -16.17
N GLY A 153 11.70 33.23 -17.24
CA GLY A 153 12.15 33.61 -18.56
C GLY A 153 13.53 33.17 -19.12
N ALA A 154 13.84 33.60 -20.31
CA ALA A 154 15.02 33.20 -21.10
C ALA A 154 16.40 33.49 -20.45
N ASN A 155 16.45 34.18 -19.33
CA ASN A 155 17.69 34.58 -18.66
C ASN A 155 17.96 33.82 -17.34
N SER A 156 17.15 32.85 -16.92
CA SER A 156 17.46 32.06 -15.77
C SER A 156 18.41 30.91 -16.14
N SER A 157 19.55 30.84 -15.45
CA SER A 157 20.43 29.68 -15.54
C SER A 157 19.73 28.44 -15.01
N SER A 158 19.86 27.34 -15.73
CA SER A 158 19.34 26.05 -15.31
C SER A 158 20.29 24.93 -15.67
N THR A 159 20.23 23.85 -14.92
CA THR A 159 20.96 22.61 -15.19
C THR A 159 20.01 21.43 -15.09
N THR A 160 20.28 20.38 -15.85
CA THR A 160 19.47 19.17 -15.85
C THR A 160 20.38 17.97 -15.60
N SER A 161 19.99 17.09 -14.68
CA SER A 161 20.73 15.88 -14.40
C SER A 161 20.76 14.94 -15.60
N LYS A 162 21.68 13.99 -15.56
CA LYS A 162 21.57 12.80 -16.42
C LYS A 162 20.28 12.05 -16.08
N ILE A 163 19.75 11.35 -17.09
CA ILE A 163 18.59 10.48 -16.92
C ILE A 163 19.02 9.24 -16.12
N SER A 164 18.30 8.96 -15.06
CA SER A 164 18.44 7.73 -14.28
C SER A 164 17.36 6.73 -14.69
N SER A 165 17.75 5.48 -14.90
CA SER A 165 16.83 4.37 -15.21
C SER A 165 16.49 3.63 -13.92
N VAL A 166 15.20 3.37 -13.70
CA VAL A 166 14.67 2.67 -12.54
C VAL A 166 13.85 1.49 -13.03
N ASN A 167 14.36 0.29 -12.83
CA ASN A 167 13.65 -0.93 -13.19
C ASN A 167 12.52 -1.19 -12.19
N ILE A 168 11.34 -1.48 -12.70
CA ILE A 168 10.15 -1.79 -11.93
C ILE A 168 9.58 -3.13 -12.37
N GLU A 169 8.95 -3.82 -11.43
CA GLU A 169 8.22 -5.06 -11.67
C GLU A 169 6.91 -5.01 -10.88
N ILE A 170 5.78 -5.07 -11.56
CA ILE A 170 4.49 -5.29 -10.92
C ILE A 170 4.44 -6.76 -10.50
N ILE A 171 4.17 -7.00 -9.22
CA ILE A 171 4.00 -8.37 -8.73
C ILE A 171 2.70 -8.92 -9.31
N GLU A 172 2.82 -9.94 -10.13
CA GLU A 172 1.66 -10.63 -10.70
C GLU A 172 0.82 -11.28 -9.60
N LYS A 173 -0.49 -11.28 -9.80
CA LYS A 173 -1.40 -12.10 -9.03
C LYS A 173 -1.05 -13.57 -9.28
N SER A 174 -1.20 -14.42 -8.27
CA SER A 174 -1.03 -15.84 -8.48
C SER A 174 -2.07 -16.36 -9.49
N LEU A 175 -1.63 -17.05 -10.53
CA LEU A 175 -2.54 -17.77 -11.45
C LEU A 175 -3.38 -18.83 -10.73
N ASP A 176 -2.89 -19.31 -9.58
CA ASP A 176 -3.57 -20.32 -8.76
C ASP A 176 -4.53 -19.66 -7.75
N CYS A 177 -4.83 -18.38 -7.92
CA CYS A 177 -5.78 -17.68 -7.08
C CYS A 177 -7.20 -17.96 -7.57
N GLU A 178 -7.67 -19.19 -7.32
CA GLU A 178 -9.09 -19.48 -7.42
C GLU A 178 -9.85 -18.74 -6.31
N GLU A 179 -11.02 -18.23 -6.64
CA GLU A 179 -11.94 -17.68 -5.61
C GLU A 179 -12.10 -18.72 -4.52
N ALA A 180 -11.80 -18.34 -3.27
CA ALA A 180 -11.89 -19.27 -2.16
C ALA A 180 -13.34 -19.73 -1.99
N LEU A 181 -13.60 -21.01 -2.23
CA LEU A 181 -14.93 -21.61 -2.12
C LEU A 181 -15.01 -22.49 -0.88
N ILE A 182 -16.10 -22.36 -0.13
CA ILE A 182 -16.35 -23.25 1.00
C ILE A 182 -16.27 -24.72 0.51
N SER A 183 -15.51 -25.52 1.24
CA SER A 183 -15.28 -26.93 0.87
C SER A 183 -16.07 -27.89 1.77
N SER A 184 -16.05 -29.16 1.41
CA SER A 184 -16.55 -30.24 2.27
C SER A 184 -15.66 -30.52 3.49
N PHE A 185 -14.41 -30.05 3.48
CA PHE A 185 -13.48 -30.24 4.59
C PHE A 185 -13.65 -29.21 5.68
N GLY A 186 -13.41 -29.65 6.94
CA GLY A 186 -13.48 -28.81 8.13
C GLY A 186 -12.57 -29.29 9.25
N LEU A 187 -12.46 -28.45 10.26
CA LEU A 187 -11.66 -28.68 11.48
C LEU A 187 -12.57 -29.12 12.63
N VAL A 188 -12.21 -30.21 13.31
CA VAL A 188 -12.96 -30.77 14.43
C VAL A 188 -12.00 -31.23 15.54
N GLY A 189 -12.34 -31.00 16.78
CA GLY A 189 -11.49 -31.44 17.88
C GLY A 189 -11.65 -30.62 19.16
N SER A 190 -11.03 -31.05 20.26
CA SER A 190 -11.08 -30.33 21.51
C SER A 190 -10.47 -28.93 21.47
N GLY A 191 -9.59 -28.70 20.51
CA GLY A 191 -8.97 -27.38 20.25
C GLY A 191 -9.79 -26.47 19.36
N THR A 192 -10.86 -26.96 18.72
CA THR A 192 -11.75 -26.16 17.86
C THR A 192 -12.98 -25.68 18.61
N LYS A 193 -13.68 -24.72 18.08
CA LYS A 193 -14.86 -24.06 18.68
C LYS A 193 -15.95 -25.04 19.12
N ASN A 194 -16.27 -26.02 18.30
CA ASN A 194 -17.40 -26.90 18.48
C ASN A 194 -17.02 -28.29 19.07
N GLY A 195 -15.75 -28.48 19.42
CA GLY A 195 -15.25 -29.74 19.90
C GLY A 195 -15.38 -30.89 18.89
N TRP A 196 -15.47 -32.12 19.37
CA TRP A 196 -15.54 -33.33 18.53
C TRP A 196 -16.90 -33.58 17.88
N ASN A 197 -17.93 -32.85 18.27
CA ASN A 197 -19.30 -33.08 17.81
C ASN A 197 -19.67 -32.26 16.58
N GLY A 198 -18.87 -31.24 16.26
CA GLY A 198 -19.17 -30.32 15.15
C GLY A 198 -20.36 -29.37 15.43
N PRO A 199 -20.86 -28.64 14.44
CA PRO A 199 -20.38 -28.63 13.05
C PRO A 199 -18.91 -28.22 12.99
N ASP A 200 -18.21 -28.76 11.99
CA ASP A 200 -16.80 -28.49 11.79
C ASP A 200 -16.58 -27.01 11.38
N GLU A 201 -15.44 -26.45 11.75
CA GLU A 201 -15.05 -25.14 11.25
C GLU A 201 -14.60 -25.29 9.79
N SER A 202 -15.26 -24.59 8.90
CA SER A 202 -15.11 -24.79 7.47
C SER A 202 -13.71 -24.44 6.98
N LEU A 203 -13.18 -25.24 6.08
CA LEU A 203 -12.06 -24.93 5.22
C LEU A 203 -12.58 -24.49 3.85
N TYR A 204 -11.85 -23.58 3.23
CA TYR A 204 -12.13 -23.08 1.89
C TYR A 204 -11.11 -23.64 0.91
N LYS A 205 -11.58 -24.17 -0.22
CA LYS A 205 -10.72 -24.59 -1.31
C LYS A 205 -10.15 -23.35 -2.00
N ILE A 206 -8.84 -23.29 -2.14
CA ILE A 206 -8.09 -22.18 -2.78
C ILE A 206 -7.20 -22.68 -3.93
N GLY A 207 -7.28 -23.95 -4.28
CA GLY A 207 -6.52 -24.61 -5.32
C GLY A 207 -6.71 -26.12 -5.29
N ASP A 208 -6.07 -26.86 -6.18
CA ASP A 208 -6.14 -28.31 -6.21
C ASP A 208 -5.53 -28.93 -4.95
N ASN A 209 -6.38 -29.61 -4.15
CA ASN A 209 -6.03 -30.19 -2.84
C ASN A 209 -5.50 -29.19 -1.82
N LEU A 210 -5.64 -27.89 -2.08
CA LEU A 210 -5.17 -26.82 -1.22
C LEU A 210 -6.35 -26.10 -0.58
N TYR A 211 -6.30 -25.97 0.77
CA TYR A 211 -7.39 -25.42 1.56
C TYR A 211 -6.87 -24.41 2.57
N LEU A 212 -7.70 -23.43 2.90
CA LEU A 212 -7.42 -22.39 3.85
C LEU A 212 -8.55 -22.29 4.89
N GLY A 213 -8.19 -22.13 6.16
CA GLY A 213 -9.13 -21.90 7.26
C GLY A 213 -8.71 -20.74 8.14
N ALA A 214 -9.68 -20.09 8.77
CA ALA A 214 -9.46 -19.08 9.81
C ALA A 214 -10.13 -19.56 11.10
N ALA A 215 -9.36 -19.81 12.14
CA ALA A 215 -9.86 -20.36 13.40
C ALA A 215 -9.23 -19.72 14.64
N THR A 216 -10.04 -19.52 15.68
CA THR A 216 -9.53 -19.30 17.04
C THR A 216 -9.45 -20.67 17.72
N LEU A 217 -8.24 -21.15 17.95
CA LEU A 217 -7.98 -22.43 18.58
C LEU A 217 -7.78 -22.27 20.09
N SER A 218 -8.03 -23.35 20.81
CA SER A 218 -7.67 -23.56 22.23
C SER A 218 -6.57 -24.62 22.34
N ASP A 219 -5.91 -24.67 23.49
CA ASP A 219 -5.00 -25.76 23.79
C ASP A 219 -5.77 -27.08 23.76
N GLY A 220 -5.31 -28.02 22.92
CA GLY A 220 -6.00 -29.29 22.72
C GLY A 220 -5.49 -30.01 21.47
N VAL A 221 -6.40 -30.65 20.80
CA VAL A 221 -6.11 -31.40 19.57
C VAL A 221 -7.26 -31.25 18.58
N MET A 222 -6.96 -31.48 17.29
CA MET A 222 -7.95 -31.46 16.23
C MET A 222 -7.66 -32.50 15.16
N LYS A 223 -8.60 -32.71 14.27
CA LYS A 223 -8.49 -33.42 13.01
C LYS A 223 -9.10 -32.60 11.88
N ILE A 224 -8.73 -32.93 10.69
CA ILE A 224 -9.39 -32.45 9.47
C ILE A 224 -10.29 -33.60 9.00
N ARG A 225 -11.55 -33.33 8.67
CA ARG A 225 -12.44 -34.33 8.10
C ARG A 225 -13.36 -33.76 7.03
N GLU A 226 -13.90 -34.66 6.21
CA GLU A 226 -14.82 -34.32 5.14
C GLU A 226 -16.27 -34.52 5.58
N ASP A 227 -17.19 -33.67 5.12
CA ASP A 227 -18.64 -33.76 5.30
C ASP A 227 -19.12 -33.91 6.76
N ASN A 228 -18.37 -33.43 7.75
CA ASN A 228 -18.61 -33.64 9.17
C ASN A 228 -18.68 -35.15 9.53
N ASP A 229 -18.05 -36.01 8.76
CA ASP A 229 -18.05 -37.45 8.91
C ASP A 229 -16.65 -38.02 9.14
N TRP A 230 -16.53 -39.20 9.72
CA TRP A 230 -15.24 -39.83 10.01
C TRP A 230 -14.72 -40.76 8.89
N ALA A 231 -15.47 -40.93 7.81
CA ALA A 231 -15.08 -41.79 6.69
C ALA A 231 -13.79 -41.27 6.05
N VAL A 232 -13.68 -39.97 5.84
CA VAL A 232 -12.47 -39.32 5.35
C VAL A 232 -11.98 -38.32 6.39
N ASN A 233 -10.83 -38.61 6.96
CA ASN A 233 -10.23 -37.73 7.96
C ASN A 233 -8.70 -37.80 7.89
N TYR A 234 -8.06 -36.76 8.43
CA TYR A 234 -6.61 -36.61 8.49
C TYR A 234 -6.17 -36.18 9.88
N GLY A 235 -5.06 -36.75 10.31
CA GLY A 235 -4.37 -36.38 11.55
C GLY A 235 -2.88 -36.22 11.32
N THR A 236 -2.10 -36.08 12.38
CA THR A 236 -0.64 -35.91 12.31
C THR A 236 0.00 -37.11 11.61
N GLY A 237 0.83 -36.84 10.62
CA GLY A 237 1.61 -37.85 9.88
C GLY A 237 2.84 -38.34 10.65
N SER A 238 3.47 -39.37 10.11
CA SER A 238 4.70 -39.95 10.71
C SER A 238 5.89 -38.99 10.70
N GLY A 239 5.85 -37.94 9.90
CA GLY A 239 6.84 -36.84 9.90
C GLY A 239 6.70 -35.88 11.07
N GLY A 240 5.68 -36.04 11.93
CA GLY A 240 5.40 -35.17 13.07
C GLY A 240 4.59 -33.94 12.70
N VAL A 241 4.70 -32.89 13.52
CA VAL A 241 3.98 -31.62 13.34
C VAL A 241 4.25 -31.05 11.94
N GLY A 242 3.18 -30.59 11.29
CA GLY A 242 3.23 -30.07 9.93
C GLY A 242 2.98 -31.11 8.85
N THR A 243 2.92 -32.42 9.20
CA THR A 243 2.61 -33.48 8.24
C THR A 243 1.26 -34.14 8.53
N LEU A 244 0.60 -34.64 7.49
CA LEU A 244 -0.69 -35.31 7.57
C LEU A 244 -0.59 -36.78 7.20
N THR A 245 -1.53 -37.55 7.73
CA THR A 245 -1.80 -38.93 7.27
C THR A 245 -3.31 -39.16 7.23
N PRO A 246 -3.82 -39.84 6.18
CA PRO A 246 -5.23 -40.21 6.10
C PRO A 246 -5.62 -41.19 7.22
N GLY A 247 -6.79 -40.98 7.82
CA GLY A 247 -7.35 -41.85 8.84
C GLY A 247 -6.53 -41.87 10.13
N GLY A 248 -6.69 -42.93 10.88
CA GLY A 248 -5.96 -43.18 12.12
C GLY A 248 -6.70 -42.75 13.39
N PHE A 249 -6.45 -43.50 14.44
CA PHE A 249 -6.95 -43.23 15.79
C PHE A 249 -5.77 -42.80 16.65
N GLY A 250 -5.92 -41.65 17.37
CA GLY A 250 -4.89 -41.16 18.29
C GLY A 250 -3.71 -40.42 17.63
N ASN A 251 -3.83 -40.10 16.33
CA ASN A 251 -2.87 -39.26 15.61
C ASN A 251 -3.42 -37.83 15.45
N ASP A 252 -3.94 -37.28 16.52
CA ASP A 252 -4.55 -35.94 16.47
C ASP A 252 -3.50 -34.84 16.28
N ILE A 253 -3.89 -33.79 15.60
CA ILE A 253 -3.05 -32.61 15.37
C ILE A 253 -3.07 -31.76 16.64
N PRO A 254 -1.93 -31.51 17.30
CA PRO A 254 -1.88 -30.67 18.49
C PRO A 254 -2.19 -29.21 18.15
N THR A 255 -2.95 -28.55 19.03
CA THR A 255 -3.31 -27.15 18.92
C THR A 255 -2.85 -26.36 20.13
N THR A 256 -2.52 -25.10 19.92
CA THR A 256 -2.20 -24.12 20.96
C THR A 256 -3.20 -22.97 20.88
N SER A 257 -3.55 -22.39 22.03
CA SER A 257 -4.47 -21.24 22.09
C SER A 257 -3.97 -20.07 21.25
N GLY A 258 -4.82 -19.54 20.41
CA GLY A 258 -4.50 -18.40 19.54
C GLY A 258 -5.42 -18.29 18.33
N ASN A 259 -5.17 -17.26 17.54
CA ASN A 259 -5.83 -17.02 16.26
C ASN A 259 -4.91 -17.43 15.12
N TYR A 260 -5.41 -18.20 14.17
CA TYR A 260 -4.61 -18.78 13.11
C TYR A 260 -5.30 -18.74 11.75
N ILE A 261 -4.50 -18.49 10.72
CA ILE A 261 -4.79 -18.99 9.40
C ILE A 261 -4.15 -20.37 9.29
N ILE A 262 -4.92 -21.32 8.82
CA ILE A 262 -4.55 -22.73 8.73
C ILE A 262 -4.53 -23.11 7.25
N THR A 263 -3.36 -23.43 6.73
CA THR A 263 -3.19 -23.96 5.38
C THR A 263 -3.14 -25.48 5.45
N VAL A 264 -3.90 -26.15 4.59
CA VAL A 264 -3.95 -27.61 4.47
C VAL A 264 -3.70 -27.99 3.03
N ASP A 265 -2.65 -28.74 2.79
CA ASP A 265 -2.31 -29.29 1.49
C ASP A 265 -2.46 -30.81 1.51
N LEU A 266 -3.60 -31.29 0.99
CA LEU A 266 -3.89 -32.73 0.94
C LEU A 266 -3.15 -33.46 -0.20
N GLY A 267 -2.60 -32.70 -1.17
CA GLY A 267 -1.75 -33.26 -2.22
C GLY A 267 -0.37 -33.66 -1.70
N ASN A 268 0.23 -32.79 -0.90
CA ASN A 268 1.53 -33.01 -0.28
C ASN A 268 1.41 -33.60 1.15
N LEU A 269 0.20 -33.77 1.67
CA LEU A 269 -0.08 -34.21 3.03
C LEU A 269 0.63 -33.37 4.10
N THR A 270 0.44 -32.04 4.03
CA THR A 270 1.01 -31.08 4.98
C THR A 270 -0.05 -30.10 5.50
N TYR A 271 0.25 -29.48 6.65
CA TYR A 271 -0.50 -28.36 7.19
C TYR A 271 0.42 -27.35 7.85
N GLU A 272 -0.04 -26.11 7.91
CA GLU A 272 0.66 -25.00 8.55
C GLU A 272 -0.31 -24.16 9.39
N PHE A 273 0.14 -23.74 10.58
CA PHE A 273 -0.54 -22.76 11.42
C PHE A 273 0.21 -21.45 11.42
N LYS A 274 -0.37 -20.42 10.84
CA LYS A 274 0.16 -19.06 10.85
C LYS A 274 -0.62 -18.21 11.85
N SER A 275 0.02 -17.85 12.97
CA SER A 275 -0.58 -16.92 13.94
C SER A 275 -0.79 -15.53 13.32
N THR A 276 -1.99 -15.00 13.44
CA THR A 276 -2.37 -13.70 12.88
C THR A 276 -3.62 -13.15 13.58
N ASP A 277 -3.87 -11.88 13.38
CA ASP A 277 -5.14 -11.27 13.73
C ASP A 277 -6.24 -11.79 12.80
N LEU A 278 -7.41 -12.12 13.37
CA LEU A 278 -8.58 -12.57 12.64
C LEU A 278 -9.72 -11.58 12.78
N PHE A 279 -10.40 -11.30 11.69
CA PHE A 279 -11.67 -10.61 11.71
C PHE A 279 -12.84 -11.60 11.79
N GLY A 280 -13.93 -11.15 12.40
CA GLY A 280 -15.14 -11.95 12.51
C GLY A 280 -16.38 -11.08 12.64
N ILE A 281 -17.52 -11.71 12.42
CA ILE A 281 -18.84 -11.10 12.44
C ILE A 281 -19.53 -11.46 13.77
N ILE A 282 -20.04 -10.45 14.44
CA ILE A 282 -20.81 -10.55 15.67
C ILE A 282 -22.07 -9.70 15.56
N GLY A 283 -23.12 -10.05 16.28
CA GLY A 283 -24.36 -9.27 16.31
C GLY A 283 -25.58 -10.14 16.60
N ASP A 284 -26.71 -9.54 16.87
CA ASP A 284 -27.95 -10.27 17.09
C ASP A 284 -28.46 -10.98 15.84
N ALA A 285 -28.03 -10.54 14.66
CA ALA A 285 -28.28 -11.22 13.39
C ALA A 285 -27.33 -12.41 13.17
N ALA A 286 -26.17 -12.46 13.79
CA ALA A 286 -25.18 -13.53 13.62
C ALA A 286 -25.43 -14.72 14.56
N PRO A 287 -24.97 -15.94 14.16
CA PRO A 287 -25.07 -17.14 14.99
C PRO A 287 -24.41 -16.99 16.33
N GLY A 288 -24.77 -16.66 17.38
CA GLY A 288 -24.10 -16.49 18.69
C GLY A 288 -24.42 -15.15 19.36
N GLY A 289 -25.07 -14.24 18.63
CA GLY A 289 -25.49 -12.94 19.16
C GLY A 289 -24.31 -12.08 19.63
N TRP A 290 -24.59 -11.07 20.44
CA TRP A 290 -23.58 -10.12 20.94
C TRP A 290 -22.65 -10.67 22.02
N GLY A 291 -23.10 -11.72 22.73
CA GLY A 291 -22.36 -12.32 23.83
C GLY A 291 -21.36 -13.39 23.42
N SER A 292 -21.23 -13.65 22.12
CA SER A 292 -20.35 -14.70 21.59
C SER A 292 -18.87 -14.32 21.74
N SER A 293 -18.08 -15.23 22.32
CA SER A 293 -16.62 -15.20 22.20
C SER A 293 -16.14 -15.78 20.86
N ASN A 294 -17.06 -16.32 20.07
CA ASN A 294 -16.80 -17.08 18.86
C ASN A 294 -17.54 -16.45 17.69
N ASP A 295 -16.99 -15.38 17.18
CA ASP A 295 -17.51 -14.71 15.99
C ASP A 295 -17.51 -15.67 14.79
N VAL A 296 -18.38 -15.43 13.82
CA VAL A 296 -18.26 -16.05 12.50
C VAL A 296 -16.99 -15.51 11.85
N LYS A 297 -16.00 -16.37 11.66
CA LYS A 297 -14.70 -15.93 11.13
C LYS A 297 -14.80 -15.54 9.67
N LEU A 298 -14.13 -14.45 9.35
CA LEU A 298 -13.86 -14.04 8.00
C LEU A 298 -12.52 -14.62 7.57
N LEU A 299 -12.50 -15.31 6.44
CA LEU A 299 -11.28 -15.79 5.82
C LEU A 299 -10.61 -14.63 5.06
N PRO A 300 -9.31 -14.38 5.23
CA PRO A 300 -8.60 -13.51 4.31
C PRO A 300 -8.75 -14.03 2.87
N ASP A 301 -9.11 -13.15 1.95
CA ASP A 301 -9.15 -13.51 0.53
C ASP A 301 -7.73 -13.80 0.05
N PRO A 302 -7.43 -15.02 -0.42
CA PRO A 302 -6.09 -15.36 -0.88
C PRO A 302 -5.66 -14.55 -2.11
N CYS A 303 -6.64 -13.97 -2.83
CA CYS A 303 -6.45 -13.23 -4.07
C CYS A 303 -6.39 -11.71 -3.88
N ALA A 304 -6.71 -11.22 -2.69
CA ALA A 304 -6.75 -9.77 -2.45
C ALA A 304 -6.42 -9.46 -0.99
N ASN A 305 -5.47 -8.53 -0.78
CA ASN A 305 -5.13 -8.11 0.58
C ASN A 305 -6.20 -7.20 1.15
N ASP A 306 -6.27 -7.20 2.49
CA ASP A 306 -7.28 -6.48 3.26
C ASP A 306 -8.73 -6.79 2.89
N LYS A 307 -8.93 -7.82 2.04
CA LYS A 307 -10.24 -8.40 1.77
C LYS A 307 -10.45 -9.66 2.57
N TYR A 308 -11.69 -9.85 2.97
CA TYR A 308 -12.10 -10.96 3.81
C TYR A 308 -13.46 -11.46 3.36
N ILE A 309 -13.64 -12.77 3.41
CA ILE A 309 -14.87 -13.43 2.96
C ILE A 309 -15.42 -14.37 4.03
N ALA A 310 -16.73 -14.53 4.01
CA ALA A 310 -17.39 -15.66 4.65
C ALA A 310 -18.56 -16.10 3.77
N GLN A 311 -18.67 -17.39 3.51
CA GLN A 311 -19.70 -17.93 2.65
C GLN A 311 -20.72 -18.76 3.44
N ASN A 312 -21.96 -18.79 2.96
CA ASN A 312 -23.05 -19.55 3.52
C ASN A 312 -23.36 -19.23 5.00
N VAL A 313 -23.17 -17.98 5.41
CA VAL A 313 -23.44 -17.54 6.78
C VAL A 313 -24.94 -17.42 7.03
N PRO A 314 -25.53 -18.18 7.97
CA PRO A 314 -26.93 -18.00 8.31
C PRO A 314 -27.09 -16.74 9.16
N LEU A 315 -27.76 -15.72 8.62
CA LEU A 315 -28.09 -14.50 9.35
C LEU A 315 -29.60 -14.42 9.59
N THR A 316 -29.97 -13.90 10.75
CA THR A 316 -31.35 -13.49 11.04
C THR A 316 -31.55 -12.01 10.74
N LYS A 317 -32.81 -11.52 10.74
CA LYS A 317 -33.05 -10.08 10.69
C LYS A 317 -32.54 -9.42 11.97
N GLY A 318 -31.72 -8.38 11.84
CA GLY A 318 -31.11 -7.68 12.95
C GLY A 318 -29.93 -6.84 12.51
N VAL A 319 -28.86 -6.85 13.29
CA VAL A 319 -27.65 -6.09 12.99
C VAL A 319 -26.38 -6.92 13.28
N ILE A 320 -25.30 -6.56 12.62
CA ILE A 320 -23.97 -7.14 12.86
C ILE A 320 -22.92 -6.04 12.98
N LYS A 321 -21.76 -6.40 13.51
CA LYS A 321 -20.51 -5.68 13.43
C LYS A 321 -19.39 -6.62 13.03
N ILE A 322 -18.33 -6.03 12.46
CA ILE A 322 -17.08 -6.73 12.20
C ILE A 322 -16.11 -6.33 13.32
N ARG A 323 -15.42 -7.29 13.90
CA ARG A 323 -14.40 -6.98 14.91
C ARG A 323 -13.18 -7.92 14.79
N GLN A 324 -12.07 -7.46 15.35
CA GLN A 324 -10.81 -8.19 15.34
C GLN A 324 -10.67 -9.03 16.61
N ASN A 325 -10.19 -10.26 16.49
CA ASN A 325 -9.79 -11.14 17.60
C ASN A 325 -10.87 -11.38 18.66
N ASN A 326 -12.15 -11.36 18.30
CA ASN A 326 -13.28 -11.42 19.23
C ASN A 326 -13.28 -10.30 20.29
N ASP A 327 -12.60 -9.19 20.02
CA ASP A 327 -12.44 -8.05 20.95
C ASP A 327 -13.02 -6.76 20.35
N TRP A 328 -13.38 -5.81 21.22
CA TRP A 328 -13.96 -4.54 20.80
C TRP A 328 -12.94 -3.43 20.54
N GLY A 329 -11.66 -3.67 20.80
CA GLY A 329 -10.58 -2.70 20.57
C GLY A 329 -10.49 -2.24 19.12
N VAL A 330 -10.67 -3.18 18.18
CA VAL A 330 -10.78 -2.88 16.75
C VAL A 330 -12.09 -3.46 16.24
N ASN A 331 -13.00 -2.58 15.80
CA ASN A 331 -14.29 -2.98 15.24
C ASN A 331 -14.74 -2.02 14.15
N TYR A 332 -15.62 -2.51 13.27
CA TYR A 332 -16.18 -1.74 12.17
C TYR A 332 -17.69 -1.88 12.16
N GLY A 333 -18.34 -0.78 11.82
CA GLY A 333 -19.78 -0.69 11.56
C GLY A 333 -20.07 0.13 10.30
N THR A 334 -21.34 0.43 10.05
CA THR A 334 -21.77 1.22 8.89
C THR A 334 -21.06 2.57 8.86
N GLY A 335 -20.47 2.92 7.72
CA GLY A 335 -19.82 4.20 7.50
C GLY A 335 -20.79 5.33 7.20
N SER A 336 -20.27 6.55 7.15
CA SER A 336 -21.07 7.76 6.85
C SER A 336 -21.63 7.78 5.42
N GLY A 337 -21.11 6.94 4.52
CA GLY A 337 -21.64 6.71 3.17
C GLY A 337 -22.90 5.86 3.14
N GLY A 338 -23.35 5.32 4.28
CA GLY A 338 -24.52 4.46 4.40
C GLY A 338 -24.22 2.98 4.17
N GLU A 339 -25.25 2.22 3.79
CA GLU A 339 -25.13 0.79 3.54
C GLU A 339 -24.03 0.48 2.49
N GLY A 340 -23.27 -0.56 2.73
CA GLY A 340 -22.12 -0.94 1.90
C GLY A 340 -20.81 -0.25 2.28
N THR A 341 -20.82 0.76 3.15
CA THR A 341 -19.60 1.43 3.62
C THR A 341 -19.27 1.10 5.07
N LEU A 342 -17.99 1.11 5.43
CA LEU A 342 -17.48 0.84 6.77
C LEU A 342 -16.87 2.09 7.41
N THR A 343 -16.88 2.12 8.73
CA THR A 343 -16.07 3.03 9.55
C THR A 343 -15.49 2.28 10.74
N LEU A 344 -14.25 2.62 11.08
CA LEU A 344 -13.56 2.07 12.24
C LEU A 344 -14.21 2.61 13.53
N GLY A 345 -14.52 1.71 14.45
CA GLY A 345 -15.11 2.04 15.74
C GLY A 345 -16.56 2.53 15.63
N GLY A 346 -17.02 3.21 16.67
CA GLY A 346 -18.35 3.76 16.78
C GLY A 346 -19.33 2.90 17.55
N PHE A 347 -20.27 3.58 18.22
CA PHE A 347 -21.38 2.97 18.95
C PHE A 347 -22.66 3.28 18.22
N GLY A 348 -23.50 2.26 17.99
CA GLY A 348 -24.79 2.43 17.31
C GLY A 348 -24.73 2.59 15.80
N ASN A 349 -23.57 2.35 15.17
CA ASN A 349 -23.39 2.28 13.73
C ASN A 349 -23.36 0.84 13.22
N ASP A 350 -24.28 0.02 13.69
CA ASP A 350 -24.32 -1.39 13.35
C ASP A 350 -24.73 -1.60 11.88
N ILE A 351 -24.22 -2.66 11.26
CA ILE A 351 -24.52 -3.03 9.88
C ILE A 351 -25.88 -3.73 9.85
N PRO A 352 -26.88 -3.20 9.11
CA PRO A 352 -28.22 -3.80 9.10
C PRO A 352 -28.26 -5.07 8.25
N VAL A 353 -28.96 -6.08 8.77
CA VAL A 353 -29.41 -7.27 8.04
C VAL A 353 -30.92 -7.21 7.93
N SER A 354 -31.43 -6.84 6.76
CA SER A 354 -32.85 -6.52 6.53
C SER A 354 -33.74 -7.76 6.58
N GLU A 355 -33.24 -8.92 6.18
CA GLU A 355 -33.96 -10.17 6.09
C GLU A 355 -33.16 -11.36 6.62
N ALA A 356 -33.84 -12.35 7.15
CA ALA A 356 -33.19 -13.63 7.46
C ALA A 356 -32.84 -14.41 6.19
N GLY A 357 -31.73 -15.12 6.20
CA GLY A 357 -31.28 -15.92 5.06
C GLY A 357 -29.87 -16.44 5.22
N THR A 358 -29.39 -17.09 4.19
CA THR A 358 -27.98 -17.47 4.04
C THR A 358 -27.29 -16.41 3.19
N TYR A 359 -26.14 -15.95 3.64
CA TYR A 359 -25.41 -14.85 3.01
C TYR A 359 -23.98 -15.25 2.69
N ASP A 360 -23.50 -14.74 1.57
CA ASP A 360 -22.08 -14.55 1.33
C ASP A 360 -21.71 -13.12 1.69
N ILE A 361 -20.60 -12.97 2.39
CA ILE A 361 -20.16 -11.71 3.00
C ILE A 361 -18.76 -11.42 2.50
N GLU A 362 -18.58 -10.24 1.95
CA GLU A 362 -17.27 -9.70 1.57
C GLU A 362 -17.00 -8.42 2.34
N VAL A 363 -15.76 -8.24 2.76
CA VAL A 363 -15.29 -7.08 3.50
C VAL A 363 -13.98 -6.61 2.88
N ASP A 364 -13.90 -5.35 2.50
CA ASP A 364 -12.68 -4.69 2.05
C ASP A 364 -12.30 -3.61 3.06
N LEU A 365 -11.30 -3.89 3.88
CA LEU A 365 -10.85 -2.96 4.92
C LEU A 365 -9.98 -1.83 4.37
N SER A 366 -9.41 -1.98 3.18
CA SER A 366 -8.66 -0.92 2.51
C SER A 366 -9.58 0.11 1.88
N ALA A 367 -10.66 -0.35 1.23
CA ALA A 367 -11.68 0.50 0.65
C ALA A 367 -12.74 0.94 1.67
N LEU A 368 -12.75 0.35 2.88
CA LEU A 368 -13.78 0.53 3.90
C LEU A 368 -15.19 0.24 3.35
N THR A 369 -15.35 -0.93 2.75
CA THR A 369 -16.63 -1.38 2.17
C THR A 369 -16.96 -2.81 2.60
N TYR A 370 -18.25 -3.17 2.49
CA TYR A 370 -18.73 -4.53 2.67
C TYR A 370 -19.89 -4.83 1.70
N THR A 371 -20.08 -6.11 1.41
CA THR A 371 -21.27 -6.62 0.73
C THR A 371 -21.90 -7.76 1.53
N LEU A 372 -23.23 -7.81 1.53
CA LEU A 372 -24.05 -8.90 2.06
C LEU A 372 -24.90 -9.45 0.91
N THR A 373 -24.47 -10.56 0.31
CA THR A 373 -25.18 -11.18 -0.81
C THR A 373 -26.03 -12.33 -0.31
N LYS A 374 -27.34 -12.14 -0.30
CA LYS A 374 -28.31 -13.19 0.07
C LYS A 374 -28.40 -14.22 -1.04
N LYS A 375 -28.34 -15.51 -0.66
CA LYS A 375 -28.54 -16.67 -1.55
C LYS A 375 -30.02 -17.02 -1.71
#